data_8e6ccaa26c4cfdc8522c73f921116947
#
_entry.id   8e6ccaa26c4cfdc8522c73f921116947
#
_cell.length_a   1.000
_cell.length_b   1.000
_cell.length_c   1.000
_cell.angle_alpha   90.00
_cell.angle_beta   90.00
_cell.angle_gamma   90.00
#
_symmetry.space_group_name_H-M   'P 1'
#
loop_
_entity.id
_entity.type
_entity.pdbx_description
1 polymer ?
#
loop_
_entity_poly.entity_id
_entity_poly.type
_entity_poly.pdbx_seq_one_letter_code
_entity_poly.pdbx_strand_id
1 'polypeptide(L)'
;MTEEQVRARRLRGRRHRRPSVRDLPEIFFCGDPHGTFDQINEAARLYSPDAMVILGDLQPPAPLHVVLEEALAYTDIWWIPGNHDTDSDEFYDRLWRSELAGHNLHGRVACVAGMRIGGLGGVFRGQIWMPDGNPN
;
A
#
# COMPACT_ATOMS: atom_id res chain seq x y z
N MET A 1 21.57 0.37 -9.98
CA MET A 1 21.26 1.78 -9.61
C MET A 1 20.95 1.81 -8.13
N THR A 2 21.65 2.64 -7.35
CA THR A 2 21.47 2.73 -5.91
C THR A 2 20.20 3.53 -5.56
N GLU A 3 19.64 3.29 -4.34
CA GLU A 3 18.45 4.04 -3.85
C GLU A 3 18.67 5.56 -3.91
N GLU A 4 19.88 6.00 -3.62
CA GLU A 4 20.28 7.41 -3.68
C GLU A 4 20.25 7.95 -5.10
N GLN A 5 20.63 7.15 -6.09
CA GLN A 5 20.55 7.50 -7.52
C GLN A 5 19.10 7.57 -8.02
N VAL A 6 18.24 6.66 -7.54
CA VAL A 6 16.79 6.69 -7.84
C VAL A 6 16.14 7.93 -7.22
N ARG A 7 16.47 8.23 -5.95
CA ARG A 7 15.99 9.39 -5.23
C ARG A 7 16.48 10.70 -5.85
N ALA A 8 17.76 10.75 -6.25
CA ALA A 8 18.34 11.91 -6.92
C ALA A 8 17.74 12.17 -8.31
N ARG A 9 17.35 11.11 -9.05
CA ARG A 9 16.67 11.21 -10.34
C ARG A 9 15.25 11.78 -10.19
N ARG A 10 14.52 11.39 -9.13
CA ARG A 10 13.20 11.96 -8.75
C ARG A 10 13.30 13.45 -8.44
N LEU A 11 14.37 13.89 -7.75
CA LEU A 11 14.54 15.29 -7.34
C LEU A 11 14.98 16.23 -8.48
N ARG A 12 15.72 15.73 -9.46
CA ARG A 12 16.19 16.55 -10.60
C ARG A 12 15.11 16.83 -11.65
N GLY A 13 13.99 16.09 -11.64
CA GLY A 13 12.87 16.29 -12.58
C GLY A 13 11.89 17.40 -12.19
N ARG A 14 11.93 17.89 -10.95
CA ARG A 14 11.01 18.94 -10.46
C ARG A 14 11.55 20.35 -10.76
N ARG A 15 11.50 20.76 -12.03
CA ARG A 15 11.54 22.19 -12.34
C ARG A 15 10.19 22.80 -11.95
N HIS A 16 10.22 23.93 -11.23
CA HIS A 16 9.05 24.73 -10.89
C HIS A 16 8.30 25.16 -12.17
N ARG A 17 7.39 24.33 -12.63
CA ARG A 17 6.35 24.69 -13.60
C ARG A 17 5.05 24.93 -12.86
N ARG A 18 4.25 25.88 -13.33
CA ARG A 18 2.85 26.04 -12.87
C ARG A 18 2.13 24.70 -13.03
N PRO A 19 1.36 24.26 -12.02
CA PRO A 19 0.65 22.98 -12.12
C PRO A 19 -0.28 23.01 -13.34
N SER A 20 -0.02 22.13 -14.27
CA SER A 20 -0.95 21.78 -15.35
C SER A 20 -1.75 20.55 -14.90
N VAL A 21 -2.84 20.21 -15.59
CA VAL A 21 -3.59 18.96 -15.34
C VAL A 21 -2.68 17.72 -15.39
N ARG A 22 -1.49 17.83 -15.99
CA ARG A 22 -0.45 16.80 -16.05
C ARG A 22 0.42 16.72 -14.79
N ASP A 23 0.24 17.61 -13.82
CA ASP A 23 0.99 17.65 -12.56
C ASP A 23 0.18 17.06 -11.38
N LEU A 24 -0.99 16.47 -11.65
CA LEU A 24 -1.73 15.73 -10.65
C LEU A 24 -0.97 14.44 -10.28
N PRO A 25 -1.00 14.03 -9.01
CA PRO A 25 -0.37 12.80 -8.60
C PRO A 25 -1.03 11.60 -9.30
N GLU A 26 -0.20 10.66 -9.72
CA GLU A 26 -0.64 9.39 -10.27
C GLU A 26 -0.71 8.36 -9.15
N ILE A 27 -1.91 7.89 -8.85
CA ILE A 27 -2.16 6.89 -7.81
C ILE A 27 -2.81 5.67 -8.45
N PHE A 28 -2.17 4.51 -8.30
CA PHE A 28 -2.73 3.24 -8.75
C PHE A 28 -3.52 2.58 -7.62
N PHE A 29 -4.71 2.10 -7.94
CA PHE A 29 -5.52 1.28 -7.06
C PHE A 29 -5.47 -0.17 -7.55
N CYS A 30 -5.04 -1.08 -6.67
CA CYS A 30 -4.82 -2.48 -6.99
C CYS A 30 -5.76 -3.33 -6.14
N GLY A 31 -6.62 -4.12 -6.77
CA GLY A 31 -7.58 -4.98 -6.06
C GLY A 31 -7.07 -6.41 -5.89
N ASP A 32 -7.46 -7.02 -4.81
CA ASP A 32 -7.53 -8.46 -4.54
C ASP A 32 -6.32 -9.30 -4.99
N PRO A 33 -5.09 -9.05 -4.51
CA PRO A 33 -3.92 -9.81 -4.96
C PRO A 33 -3.94 -11.29 -4.54
N HIS A 34 -4.67 -11.65 -3.47
CA HIS A 34 -4.79 -13.02 -2.96
C HIS A 34 -3.46 -13.78 -2.91
N GLY A 35 -2.44 -13.15 -2.32
CA GLY A 35 -1.12 -13.74 -2.12
C GLY A 35 -0.16 -13.63 -3.32
N THR A 36 -0.59 -13.06 -4.45
CA THR A 36 0.23 -12.88 -5.66
C THR A 36 0.53 -11.40 -5.89
N PHE A 37 1.78 -10.98 -5.69
CA PHE A 37 2.19 -9.57 -5.73
C PHE A 37 3.05 -9.22 -6.94
N ASP A 38 3.36 -10.17 -7.83
CA ASP A 38 4.25 -9.97 -8.96
C ASP A 38 3.76 -8.86 -9.89
N GLN A 39 2.46 -8.82 -10.18
CA GLN A 39 1.86 -7.77 -11.04
C GLN A 39 1.95 -6.39 -10.41
N ILE A 40 1.81 -6.28 -9.08
CA ILE A 40 1.94 -5.01 -8.36
C ILE A 40 3.39 -4.54 -8.39
N ASN A 41 4.35 -5.43 -8.13
CA ASN A 41 5.77 -5.15 -8.22
C ASN A 41 6.18 -4.71 -9.63
N GLU A 42 5.71 -5.44 -10.65
CA GLU A 42 5.98 -5.10 -12.05
C GLU A 42 5.38 -3.75 -12.45
N ALA A 43 4.13 -3.47 -12.09
CA ALA A 43 3.48 -2.20 -12.36
C ALA A 43 4.22 -1.02 -11.69
N ALA A 44 4.65 -1.19 -10.45
CA ALA A 44 5.45 -0.20 -9.74
C ALA A 44 6.76 0.09 -10.47
N ARG A 45 7.46 -0.96 -10.90
CA ARG A 45 8.73 -0.85 -11.64
C ARG A 45 8.56 -0.18 -13.00
N LEU A 46 7.51 -0.54 -13.75
CA LEU A 46 7.28 -0.02 -15.10
C LEU A 46 6.78 1.43 -15.10
N TYR A 47 5.86 1.76 -14.21
CA TYR A 47 5.15 3.04 -14.25
C TYR A 47 5.59 4.03 -13.16
N SER A 48 6.18 3.55 -12.05
CA SER A 48 6.61 4.36 -10.92
C SER A 48 5.55 5.41 -10.51
N PRO A 49 4.31 5.02 -10.22
CA PRO A 49 3.29 5.96 -9.80
C PRO A 49 3.71 6.67 -8.50
N ASP A 50 3.11 7.81 -8.20
CA ASP A 50 3.41 8.54 -6.96
C ASP A 50 2.99 7.75 -5.71
N ALA A 51 1.94 6.95 -5.82
CA ALA A 51 1.52 5.98 -4.79
C ALA A 51 0.73 4.82 -5.39
N MET A 52 0.68 3.71 -4.67
CA MET A 52 -0.22 2.58 -4.94
C MET A 52 -1.04 2.29 -3.68
N VAL A 53 -2.32 2.02 -3.85
CA VAL A 53 -3.24 1.63 -2.77
C VAL A 53 -3.79 0.25 -3.06
N ILE A 54 -3.53 -0.71 -2.19
CA ILE A 54 -4.02 -2.09 -2.33
C ILE A 54 -5.36 -2.22 -1.61
N LEU A 55 -6.37 -2.67 -2.33
CA LEU A 55 -7.78 -2.61 -1.92
C LEU A 55 -8.29 -3.92 -1.28
N GLY A 56 -7.52 -4.50 -0.36
CA GLY A 56 -7.94 -5.64 0.41
C GLY A 56 -7.63 -7.01 -0.21
N ASP A 57 -7.95 -8.06 0.53
CA ASP A 57 -7.69 -9.46 0.22
C ASP A 57 -6.23 -9.71 -0.21
N LEU A 58 -5.31 -9.19 0.63
CA LEU A 58 -3.88 -9.26 0.38
C LEU A 58 -3.35 -10.68 0.59
N GLN A 59 -3.70 -11.31 1.71
CA GLN A 59 -3.29 -12.67 2.09
C GLN A 59 -1.80 -12.95 1.82
N PRO A 60 -0.87 -12.11 2.31
CA PRO A 60 0.53 -12.18 1.89
C PRO A 60 1.22 -13.45 2.41
N PRO A 61 2.05 -14.12 1.58
CA PRO A 61 2.79 -15.32 2.00
C PRO A 61 3.97 -15.02 2.94
N ALA A 62 4.33 -13.75 3.10
CA ALA A 62 5.38 -13.23 3.99
C ALA A 62 4.97 -11.83 4.46
N PRO A 63 5.70 -11.18 5.40
CA PRO A 63 5.40 -9.81 5.79
C PRO A 63 5.24 -8.89 4.57
N LEU A 64 4.24 -7.99 4.62
CA LEU A 64 3.82 -7.21 3.45
C LEU A 64 4.96 -6.40 2.83
N HIS A 65 5.84 -5.82 3.65
CA HIS A 65 7.00 -5.08 3.17
C HIS A 65 8.02 -5.96 2.43
N VAL A 66 8.06 -7.26 2.73
CA VAL A 66 8.94 -8.22 2.05
C VAL A 66 8.40 -8.59 0.68
N VAL A 67 7.11 -8.91 0.57
CA VAL A 67 6.51 -9.28 -0.71
C VAL A 67 6.41 -8.10 -1.68
N LEU A 68 6.46 -6.86 -1.16
CA LEU A 68 6.42 -5.61 -1.92
C LEU A 68 7.76 -4.88 -1.97
N GLU A 69 8.86 -5.53 -1.61
CA GLU A 69 10.19 -4.91 -1.56
C GLU A 69 10.57 -4.24 -2.89
N GLU A 70 10.32 -4.90 -4.01
CA GLU A 70 10.57 -4.32 -5.33
C GLU A 70 9.71 -3.08 -5.59
N ALA A 71 8.41 -3.14 -5.32
CA ALA A 71 7.51 -2.01 -5.51
C ALA A 71 7.88 -0.81 -4.64
N LEU A 72 8.28 -1.05 -3.39
CA LEU A 72 8.71 0.00 -2.45
C LEU A 72 9.93 0.80 -2.92
N ALA A 73 10.74 0.24 -3.82
CA ALA A 73 11.86 0.97 -4.43
C ALA A 73 11.38 2.06 -5.44
N TYR A 74 10.16 1.98 -5.93
CA TYR A 74 9.64 2.83 -7.00
C TYR A 74 8.48 3.73 -6.59
N THR A 75 7.69 3.34 -5.57
CA THR A 75 6.44 4.00 -5.22
C THR A 75 6.17 3.93 -3.71
N ASP A 76 5.26 4.77 -3.25
CA ASP A 76 4.73 4.70 -1.88
C ASP A 76 3.53 3.75 -1.85
N ILE A 77 3.52 2.80 -0.90
CA ILE A 77 2.50 1.76 -0.81
C ILE A 77 1.60 2.01 0.40
N TRP A 78 0.30 2.01 0.14
CA TRP A 78 -0.78 2.06 1.12
C TRP A 78 -1.72 0.88 0.92
N TRP A 79 -2.49 0.55 1.94
CA TRP A 79 -3.39 -0.59 1.87
C TRP A 79 -4.60 -0.46 2.79
N ILE A 80 -5.62 -1.23 2.51
CA ILE A 80 -6.75 -1.51 3.40
C ILE A 80 -6.94 -3.03 3.49
N PRO A 81 -7.40 -3.57 4.63
CA PRO A 81 -7.73 -5.00 4.72
C PRO A 81 -8.99 -5.33 3.93
N GLY A 82 -9.02 -6.53 3.36
CA GLY A 82 -10.22 -7.17 2.84
C GLY A 82 -10.85 -8.13 3.85
N ASN A 83 -11.83 -8.89 3.41
CA ASN A 83 -12.52 -9.85 4.28
C ASN A 83 -11.69 -11.11 4.58
N HIS A 84 -10.72 -11.45 3.76
CA HIS A 84 -9.85 -12.61 3.95
C HIS A 84 -8.56 -12.33 4.73
N ASP A 85 -8.23 -11.08 4.99
CA ASP A 85 -6.96 -10.70 5.61
C ASP A 85 -6.90 -11.00 7.12
N THR A 86 -8.02 -11.38 7.70
CA THR A 86 -8.13 -11.85 9.09
C THR A 86 -8.58 -13.29 9.20
N ASP A 87 -8.47 -14.09 8.13
CA ASP A 87 -8.84 -15.50 8.14
C ASP A 87 -7.86 -16.35 8.97
N SER A 88 -6.65 -15.86 9.21
CA SER A 88 -5.65 -16.49 10.08
C SER A 88 -4.81 -15.47 10.84
N ASP A 89 -4.24 -15.88 11.96
CA ASP A 89 -3.29 -15.06 12.74
C ASP A 89 -2.05 -14.71 11.91
N GLU A 90 -1.62 -15.62 11.03
CA GLU A 90 -0.49 -15.38 10.14
C GLU A 90 -0.74 -14.22 9.18
N PHE A 91 -1.92 -14.13 8.56
CA PHE A 91 -2.27 -13.01 7.69
C PHE A 91 -2.32 -11.72 8.47
N TYR A 92 -2.91 -11.75 9.66
CA TYR A 92 -2.91 -10.60 10.55
C TYR A 92 -1.48 -10.12 10.85
N ASP A 93 -0.61 -11.01 11.32
CA ASP A 93 0.77 -10.66 11.67
C ASP A 93 1.56 -10.12 10.48
N ARG A 94 1.42 -10.73 9.31
CA ARG A 94 2.10 -10.30 8.08
C ARG A 94 1.67 -8.93 7.58
N LEU A 95 0.49 -8.46 7.97
CA LEU A 95 -0.05 -7.15 7.63
C LEU A 95 0.17 -6.14 8.76
N TRP A 96 -0.41 -6.36 9.92
CA TRP A 96 -0.45 -5.38 11.02
C TRP A 96 0.84 -5.30 11.83
N ARG A 97 1.73 -6.29 11.70
CA ARG A 97 3.08 -6.24 12.30
C ARG A 97 4.19 -6.07 11.27
N SER A 98 3.86 -5.77 10.03
CA SER A 98 4.83 -5.45 8.99
C SER A 98 5.33 -3.99 9.13
N GLU A 99 6.39 -3.65 8.42
CA GLU A 99 6.86 -2.27 8.33
C GLU A 99 5.84 -1.34 7.63
N LEU A 100 4.88 -1.90 6.90
CA LEU A 100 3.78 -1.18 6.26
C LEU A 100 2.51 -1.08 7.14
N ALA A 101 2.56 -1.50 8.40
CA ALA A 101 1.42 -1.38 9.31
C ALA A 101 0.94 0.07 9.47
N GLY A 102 1.87 1.02 9.49
CA GLY A 102 1.57 2.45 9.53
C GLY A 102 0.92 3.01 8.26
N HIS A 103 0.94 2.27 7.16
CA HIS A 103 0.33 2.63 5.88
C HIS A 103 -1.06 1.99 5.65
N ASN A 104 -1.64 1.39 6.69
CA ASN A 104 -3.02 0.94 6.66
C ASN A 104 -3.97 2.15 6.74
N LEU A 105 -4.81 2.32 5.72
CA LEU A 105 -5.79 3.42 5.64
C LEU A 105 -7.13 3.11 6.34
N HIS A 106 -7.33 1.87 6.81
CA HIS A 106 -8.61 1.48 7.40
C HIS A 106 -8.98 2.37 8.59
N GLY A 107 -10.15 2.99 8.52
CA GLY A 107 -10.69 3.83 9.60
C GLY A 107 -10.00 5.19 9.79
N ARG A 108 -9.18 5.62 8.84
CA ARG A 108 -8.47 6.91 8.94
C ARG A 108 -8.33 7.62 7.58
N VAL A 109 -7.96 8.89 7.65
CA VAL A 109 -7.57 9.70 6.49
C VAL A 109 -6.07 9.96 6.57
N ALA A 110 -5.36 9.75 5.48
CA ALA A 110 -3.94 10.07 5.37
C ALA A 110 -3.66 10.92 4.14
N CYS A 111 -2.49 11.56 4.13
CA CYS A 111 -1.98 12.26 2.95
C CYS A 111 -1.19 11.28 2.09
N VAL A 112 -1.75 10.90 0.95
CA VAL A 112 -1.17 9.97 -0.01
C VAL A 112 -0.83 10.72 -1.28
N ALA A 113 0.45 10.81 -1.63
CA ALA A 113 0.93 11.57 -2.79
C ALA A 113 0.38 13.02 -2.84
N GLY A 114 0.23 13.66 -1.69
CA GLY A 114 -0.32 15.02 -1.58
C GLY A 114 -1.85 15.12 -1.58
N MET A 115 -2.55 13.99 -1.72
CA MET A 115 -4.02 13.92 -1.64
C MET A 115 -4.49 13.35 -0.31
N ARG A 116 -5.59 13.85 0.22
CA ARG A 116 -6.23 13.28 1.40
C ARG A 116 -7.09 12.09 0.99
N ILE A 117 -6.70 10.89 1.40
CA ILE A 117 -7.41 9.65 1.09
C ILE A 117 -7.87 9.01 2.39
N GLY A 118 -9.15 8.69 2.48
CA GLY A 118 -9.72 7.87 3.55
C GLY A 118 -9.97 6.46 3.08
N GLY A 119 -9.77 5.48 3.98
CA GLY A 119 -9.98 4.07 3.69
C GLY A 119 -10.96 3.41 4.65
N LEU A 120 -11.76 2.50 4.11
CA LEU A 120 -12.60 1.61 4.89
C LEU A 120 -12.51 0.21 4.28
N GLY A 121 -11.86 -0.70 4.99
CA GLY A 121 -11.66 -2.08 4.56
C GLY A 121 -12.47 -3.07 5.36
N GLY A 122 -12.37 -4.35 4.98
CA GLY A 122 -13.06 -5.45 5.62
C GLY A 122 -14.46 -5.68 5.07
N VAL A 123 -15.24 -6.45 5.83
CA VAL A 123 -16.63 -6.76 5.48
C VAL A 123 -17.48 -6.73 6.73
N PHE A 124 -18.71 -6.23 6.63
CA PHE A 124 -19.67 -6.32 7.71
C PHE A 124 -20.29 -7.73 7.74
N ARG A 125 -19.97 -8.48 8.80
CA ARG A 125 -20.50 -9.84 9.03
C ARG A 125 -21.34 -9.96 10.30
N GLY A 126 -21.65 -8.86 10.96
CA GLY A 126 -22.31 -8.87 12.27
C GLY A 126 -21.43 -9.39 13.42
N GLN A 127 -20.15 -9.64 13.16
CA GLN A 127 -19.15 -10.08 14.12
C GLN A 127 -17.85 -9.30 13.94
N ILE A 128 -17.17 -9.00 15.05
CA ILE A 128 -15.84 -8.43 15.05
C ILE A 128 -14.86 -9.55 15.34
N TRP A 129 -13.94 -9.80 14.40
CA TRP A 129 -12.80 -10.66 14.66
C TRP A 129 -11.64 -9.83 15.19
N MET A 130 -11.06 -10.27 16.27
CA MET A 130 -9.86 -9.70 16.85
C MET A 130 -8.91 -10.83 17.22
N PRO A 131 -7.60 -10.70 16.97
CA PRO A 131 -6.65 -11.72 17.40
C PRO A 131 -6.59 -11.80 18.92
N ASP A 132 -6.31 -12.99 19.46
CA ASP A 132 -6.16 -13.23 20.88
C ASP A 132 -5.13 -12.26 21.50
N GLY A 133 -5.50 -11.64 22.60
CA GLY A 133 -4.65 -10.69 23.33
C GLY A 133 -4.63 -9.26 22.79
N ASN A 134 -5.46 -8.94 21.80
CA ASN A 134 -5.66 -7.56 21.37
C ASN A 134 -6.76 -6.91 22.22
N PRO A 135 -6.50 -5.82 22.97
CA PRO A 135 -7.53 -5.15 23.74
C PRO A 135 -8.56 -4.48 22.81
N ASN A 136 -9.84 -4.67 23.09
CA ASN A 136 -10.95 -3.94 22.46
C ASN A 136 -10.82 -2.43 22.67
#